data_c163b90f8791ed6cab38a57d1d3080aa
#
_entry.id   c163b90f8791ed6cab38a57d1d3080aa
#
_cell.length_a   1.000
_cell.length_b   1.000
_cell.length_c   1.000
_cell.angle_alpha   90.00
_cell.angle_beta   90.00
_cell.angle_gamma   90.00
#
_symmetry.space_group_name_H-M   'P 1'
#
loop_
_entity.id
_entity.type
_entity.pdbx_description
1 polymer ?
#
loop_
_entity_poly.entity_id
_entity_poly.type
_entity_poly.pdbx_seq_one_letter_code
_entity_poly.pdbx_strand_id
1 'polypeptide(L)'
;MEILEKEKGMKILVVGNRIPWPLHDGGAMATYNLLKGLSNTHELTYFSFNTKKHFNDARSIKENFTFCEVITAEIDATPNTKQAIINTVFRKNSYFLSRYKNEAAETKLIEILVKGSYELVIIEGLYSSNFLKIIRENSNLPVVYRAHNVESEIWVRNTANTRNTLKKSFLKIQTNRLQKEEEEFIIKVDGIISISPSDTSYFNGKSKAKIFQYLPGFPFRISEKSKLQPMRIFHIGSMEWDANNEAVEWFLRKVWPLILSVYPEAEFHVAGKGLGASDNRFFMKGVYNHAEVENAEEFMINHGVCVVPLKAGSGIRMKLLQAMSLGIPCVSTTIGAQGIELENNPVLIADDAKTFAKQVASLLSDHRKAIELGKIAQKYIDMHHNEAQNLEQLNIFLQQVTHH
;
A
#
# COMPACT_ATOMS: atom_id res chain seq x y z
N MET A 1 8.58 -27.33 -33.07
CA MET A 1 7.94 -26.85 -31.84
C MET A 1 9.04 -26.92 -30.77
N GLU A 2 9.91 -25.90 -30.73
CA GLU A 2 10.98 -25.79 -29.75
C GLU A 2 10.33 -25.60 -28.39
N ILE A 3 10.64 -26.51 -27.50
CA ILE A 3 10.35 -26.38 -26.07
C ILE A 3 11.28 -25.26 -25.60
N LEU A 4 10.77 -24.03 -25.49
CA LEU A 4 11.46 -22.97 -24.77
C LEU A 4 11.75 -23.52 -23.38
N GLU A 5 13.04 -23.83 -23.11
CA GLU A 5 13.50 -24.10 -21.75
C GLU A 5 13.03 -22.92 -20.88
N LYS A 6 12.18 -23.21 -19.92
CA LYS A 6 11.77 -22.23 -18.93
C LYS A 6 13.05 -21.76 -18.25
N GLU A 7 13.49 -20.53 -18.51
CA GLU A 7 14.64 -19.95 -17.83
C GLU A 7 14.49 -20.23 -16.33
N LYS A 8 15.52 -20.82 -15.76
CA LYS A 8 15.52 -21.20 -14.33
C LYS A 8 15.41 -19.92 -13.52
N GLY A 9 14.29 -19.74 -12.84
CA GLY A 9 14.05 -18.57 -12.01
C GLY A 9 15.11 -18.41 -10.92
N MET A 10 15.41 -17.19 -10.53
CA MET A 10 16.34 -16.87 -9.45
C MET A 10 15.84 -17.39 -8.10
N LYS A 11 16.78 -17.64 -7.19
CA LYS A 11 16.48 -17.83 -5.78
C LYS A 11 16.63 -16.49 -5.04
N ILE A 12 15.52 -15.93 -4.58
CA ILE A 12 15.45 -14.57 -4.02
C ILE A 12 15.12 -14.64 -2.52
N LEU A 13 15.94 -13.94 -1.72
CA LEU A 13 15.63 -13.67 -0.32
C LEU A 13 14.93 -12.32 -0.19
N VAL A 14 13.72 -12.30 0.33
CA VAL A 14 13.00 -11.06 0.63
C VAL A 14 13.00 -10.83 2.14
N VAL A 15 13.43 -9.65 2.59
CA VAL A 15 13.59 -9.30 4.01
C VAL A 15 12.60 -8.19 4.36
N GLY A 16 11.59 -8.51 5.17
CA GLY A 16 10.50 -7.60 5.52
C GLY A 16 10.43 -7.24 7.00
N ASN A 17 9.70 -6.19 7.31
CA ASN A 17 9.53 -5.68 8.67
C ASN A 17 8.27 -6.24 9.38
N ARG A 18 7.42 -6.96 8.67
CA ARG A 18 6.22 -7.64 9.22
C ARG A 18 5.70 -8.70 8.26
N ILE A 19 4.95 -9.65 8.77
CA ILE A 19 4.17 -10.57 7.93
C ILE A 19 3.05 -9.77 7.23
N PRO A 20 2.92 -9.85 5.89
CA PRO A 20 1.90 -9.10 5.15
C PRO A 20 0.53 -9.84 5.15
N TRP A 21 0.06 -10.18 6.35
CA TRP A 21 -1.22 -10.85 6.59
C TRP A 21 -1.80 -10.43 7.94
N PRO A 22 -3.13 -10.30 8.08
CA PRO A 22 -4.16 -10.32 7.02
C PRO A 22 -4.07 -9.10 6.09
N LEU A 23 -4.75 -9.16 4.92
CA LEU A 23 -4.68 -8.13 3.86
C LEU A 23 -5.56 -6.89 4.16
N HIS A 24 -5.46 -6.35 5.37
CA HIS A 24 -6.31 -5.24 5.85
C HIS A 24 -5.82 -3.85 5.45
N ASP A 25 -4.59 -3.73 4.98
CA ASP A 25 -4.02 -2.46 4.53
C ASP A 25 -3.28 -2.58 3.19
N GLY A 26 -3.16 -1.45 2.48
CA GLY A 26 -2.55 -1.42 1.14
C GLY A 26 -1.10 -1.90 1.10
N GLY A 27 -0.32 -1.69 2.18
CA GLY A 27 1.05 -2.19 2.27
C GLY A 27 1.11 -3.72 2.37
N ALA A 28 0.25 -4.32 3.22
CA ALA A 28 0.14 -5.77 3.32
C ALA A 28 -0.28 -6.41 1.98
N MET A 29 -1.31 -5.84 1.34
CA MET A 29 -1.77 -6.31 0.01
C MET A 29 -0.65 -6.20 -1.03
N ALA A 30 0.04 -5.07 -1.10
CA ALA A 30 1.08 -4.83 -2.08
C ALA A 30 2.28 -5.78 -1.90
N THR A 31 2.70 -6.05 -0.65
CA THR A 31 3.78 -7.00 -0.35
C THR A 31 3.35 -8.44 -0.64
N TYR A 32 2.17 -8.84 -0.20
CA TYR A 32 1.65 -10.20 -0.44
C TYR A 32 1.53 -10.49 -1.94
N ASN A 33 0.93 -9.57 -2.71
CA ASN A 33 0.77 -9.73 -4.15
C ASN A 33 2.12 -9.77 -4.88
N LEU A 34 3.09 -8.95 -4.46
CA LEU A 34 4.45 -9.02 -5.01
C LEU A 34 5.09 -10.39 -4.77
N LEU A 35 5.07 -10.89 -3.53
CA LEU A 35 5.63 -12.19 -3.18
C LEU A 35 4.97 -13.31 -4.01
N LYS A 36 3.63 -13.30 -4.07
CA LYS A 36 2.86 -14.26 -4.85
C LYS A 36 3.16 -14.16 -6.35
N GLY A 37 3.29 -12.95 -6.90
CA GLY A 37 3.63 -12.73 -8.30
C GLY A 37 5.02 -13.24 -8.64
N LEU A 38 6.04 -12.87 -7.85
CA LEU A 38 7.42 -13.32 -8.06
C LEU A 38 7.59 -14.84 -7.89
N SER A 39 6.79 -15.49 -7.03
CA SER A 39 6.85 -16.94 -6.84
C SER A 39 6.41 -17.76 -8.06
N ASN A 40 5.75 -17.14 -9.05
CA ASN A 40 5.41 -17.80 -10.30
C ASN A 40 6.64 -18.11 -11.17
N THR A 41 7.73 -17.36 -10.98
CA THR A 41 8.95 -17.45 -11.80
C THR A 41 10.21 -17.70 -10.98
N HIS A 42 10.22 -17.39 -9.68
CA HIS A 42 11.37 -17.46 -8.79
C HIS A 42 11.12 -18.34 -7.57
N GLU A 43 12.18 -18.87 -6.99
CA GLU A 43 12.15 -19.51 -5.66
C GLU A 43 12.32 -18.42 -4.59
N LEU A 44 11.33 -18.29 -3.70
CA LEU A 44 11.32 -17.23 -2.70
C LEU A 44 11.46 -17.77 -1.28
N THR A 45 12.34 -17.12 -0.51
CA THR A 45 12.34 -17.17 0.95
C THR A 45 11.99 -15.79 1.49
N TYR A 46 10.94 -15.69 2.29
CA TYR A 46 10.53 -14.45 2.96
C TYR A 46 10.95 -14.48 4.43
N PHE A 47 11.99 -13.73 4.77
CA PHE A 47 12.40 -13.51 6.15
C PHE A 47 11.76 -12.23 6.70
N SER A 48 11.06 -12.32 7.82
CA SER A 48 10.34 -11.17 8.36
C SER A 48 10.26 -11.17 9.88
N PHE A 49 10.06 -9.97 10.44
CA PHE A 49 9.62 -9.88 11.83
C PHE A 49 8.17 -10.33 11.98
N ASN A 50 7.90 -11.12 13.01
CA ASN A 50 6.57 -11.40 13.51
C ASN A 50 6.34 -10.46 14.71
N THR A 51 5.78 -9.30 14.43
CA THR A 51 5.64 -8.23 15.42
C THR A 51 4.44 -8.47 16.33
N LYS A 52 4.55 -8.06 17.59
CA LYS A 52 3.43 -8.19 18.55
C LYS A 52 2.12 -7.56 18.05
N LYS A 53 2.21 -6.43 17.34
CA LYS A 53 1.03 -5.73 16.78
C LYS A 53 0.39 -6.48 15.61
N HIS A 54 1.21 -7.16 14.79
CA HIS A 54 0.79 -7.88 13.59
C HIS A 54 1.24 -9.35 13.69
N PHE A 55 0.92 -9.97 14.82
CA PHE A 55 1.29 -11.34 15.10
C PHE A 55 0.48 -12.31 14.24
N ASN A 56 1.18 -13.24 13.62
CA ASN A 56 0.62 -14.36 12.90
C ASN A 56 1.16 -15.64 13.49
N ASP A 57 0.30 -16.59 13.83
CA ASP A 57 0.72 -17.91 14.27
C ASP A 57 1.24 -18.77 13.11
N ALA A 58 1.95 -19.85 13.43
CA ALA A 58 2.56 -20.72 12.45
C ALA A 58 1.53 -21.36 11.49
N ARG A 59 0.31 -21.62 11.96
CA ARG A 59 -0.77 -22.19 11.15
C ARG A 59 -1.24 -21.16 10.12
N SER A 60 -1.53 -19.94 10.55
CA SER A 60 -1.93 -18.85 9.65
C SER A 60 -0.87 -18.58 8.56
N ILE A 61 0.42 -18.58 8.95
CA ILE A 61 1.51 -18.42 7.98
C ILE A 61 1.49 -19.57 6.96
N LYS A 62 1.44 -20.82 7.42
CA LYS A 62 1.47 -21.99 6.55
C LYS A 62 0.27 -22.06 5.58
N GLU A 63 -0.91 -21.66 6.05
CA GLU A 63 -2.13 -21.67 5.23
C GLU A 63 -2.12 -20.59 4.15
N ASN A 64 -1.54 -19.42 4.44
CA ASN A 64 -1.62 -18.26 3.55
C ASN A 64 -0.37 -18.02 2.69
N PHE A 65 0.77 -18.66 3.00
CA PHE A 65 2.03 -18.51 2.25
C PHE A 65 2.50 -19.86 1.66
N THR A 66 1.62 -20.57 0.97
CA THR A 66 1.95 -21.86 0.34
C THR A 66 2.91 -21.71 -0.85
N PHE A 67 3.11 -20.52 -1.33
CA PHE A 67 3.89 -20.18 -2.52
C PHE A 67 5.35 -19.76 -2.24
N CYS A 68 5.75 -19.60 -0.98
CA CYS A 68 7.12 -19.29 -0.59
C CYS A 68 7.44 -19.83 0.81
N GLU A 69 8.73 -20.04 1.08
CA GLU A 69 9.19 -20.32 2.44
C GLU A 69 9.12 -19.04 3.28
N VAL A 70 8.52 -19.12 4.48
CA VAL A 70 8.45 -17.99 5.42
C VAL A 70 9.21 -18.31 6.69
N ILE A 71 10.21 -17.50 6.99
CA ILE A 71 11.02 -17.60 8.20
C ILE A 71 10.77 -16.33 9.03
N THR A 72 10.48 -16.48 10.32
CA THR A 72 10.14 -15.35 11.18
C THR A 72 11.08 -15.19 12.36
N ALA A 73 11.25 -13.94 12.80
CA ALA A 73 11.84 -13.59 14.08
C ALA A 73 10.85 -12.74 14.88
N GLU A 74 10.56 -13.13 16.11
CA GLU A 74 9.63 -12.36 16.98
C GLU A 74 10.28 -11.09 17.47
N ILE A 75 9.53 -9.99 17.50
CA ILE A 75 9.97 -8.70 18.01
C ILE A 75 8.80 -7.91 18.62
N ASP A 76 9.08 -7.20 19.70
CA ASP A 76 8.20 -6.13 20.19
C ASP A 76 8.71 -4.78 19.69
N ALA A 77 8.21 -4.35 18.54
CA ALA A 77 8.52 -3.06 17.94
C ALA A 77 7.53 -1.96 18.37
N THR A 78 6.77 -2.16 19.46
CA THR A 78 5.82 -1.16 19.96
C THR A 78 6.54 0.10 20.45
N PRO A 79 5.98 1.29 20.18
CA PRO A 79 6.56 2.54 20.66
C PRO A 79 6.63 2.57 22.19
N ASN A 80 7.81 2.88 22.74
CA ASN A 80 8.04 3.02 24.16
C ASN A 80 8.61 4.41 24.47
N THR A 81 7.91 5.18 25.30
CA THR A 81 8.26 6.57 25.62
C THR A 81 9.64 6.71 26.28
N LYS A 82 9.98 5.80 27.21
CA LYS A 82 11.30 5.83 27.89
C LYS A 82 12.43 5.60 26.87
N GLN A 83 12.28 4.58 26.03
CA GLN A 83 13.27 4.29 24.99
C GLN A 83 13.36 5.43 23.96
N ALA A 84 12.24 6.07 23.60
CA ALA A 84 12.23 7.22 22.72
C ALA A 84 13.03 8.40 23.29
N ILE A 85 12.89 8.70 24.58
CA ILE A 85 13.65 9.75 25.27
C ILE A 85 15.14 9.39 25.31
N ILE A 86 15.49 8.17 25.74
CA ILE A 86 16.89 7.70 25.79
C ILE A 86 17.52 7.77 24.39
N ASN A 87 16.82 7.30 23.36
CA ASN A 87 17.31 7.41 21.98
C ASN A 87 17.53 8.88 21.59
N THR A 88 16.61 9.77 21.90
CA THR A 88 16.70 11.17 21.51
C THR A 88 17.93 11.85 22.12
N VAL A 89 18.23 11.56 23.39
CA VAL A 89 19.33 12.20 24.14
C VAL A 89 20.68 11.56 23.85
N PHE A 90 20.75 10.22 23.80
CA PHE A 90 22.02 9.48 23.80
C PHE A 90 22.35 8.80 22.48
N ARG A 91 21.46 8.77 21.50
CA ARG A 91 21.70 8.10 20.20
C ARG A 91 21.68 9.13 19.06
N LYS A 92 22.32 8.77 17.95
CA LYS A 92 22.34 9.60 16.72
C LYS A 92 21.39 9.06 15.65
N ASN A 93 21.01 7.80 15.75
CA ASN A 93 20.09 7.13 14.82
C ASN A 93 18.63 7.42 15.18
N SER A 94 17.75 7.29 14.19
CA SER A 94 16.31 7.44 14.35
C SER A 94 15.73 6.39 15.30
N TYR A 95 14.86 6.84 16.21
CA TYR A 95 14.09 5.94 17.05
C TYR A 95 13.16 5.04 16.21
N PHE A 96 12.67 5.55 15.08
CA PHE A 96 11.76 4.80 14.22
C PHE A 96 12.39 3.51 13.69
N LEU A 97 13.64 3.55 13.21
CA LEU A 97 14.35 2.38 12.71
C LEU A 97 14.96 1.55 13.85
N SER A 98 15.40 2.19 14.94
CA SER A 98 16.04 1.49 16.04
C SER A 98 15.14 0.46 16.74
N ARG A 99 13.81 0.62 16.65
CA ARG A 99 12.83 -0.34 17.18
C ARG A 99 12.84 -1.70 16.46
N TYR A 100 13.37 -1.73 15.25
CA TYR A 100 13.48 -2.94 14.42
C TYR A 100 14.89 -3.54 14.46
N LYS A 101 15.71 -3.14 15.42
CA LYS A 101 17.03 -3.73 15.66
C LYS A 101 16.90 -4.89 16.64
N ASN A 102 17.32 -6.09 16.24
CA ASN A 102 17.18 -7.29 17.05
C ASN A 102 18.29 -8.28 16.72
N GLU A 103 19.18 -8.56 17.71
CA GLU A 103 20.37 -9.42 17.53
C GLU A 103 19.99 -10.86 17.17
N ALA A 104 18.90 -11.40 17.72
CA ALA A 104 18.46 -12.75 17.38
C ALA A 104 17.99 -12.85 15.92
N ALA A 105 17.31 -11.80 15.41
CA ALA A 105 16.93 -11.72 14.01
C ALA A 105 18.15 -11.55 13.09
N GLU A 106 19.15 -10.77 13.52
CA GLU A 106 20.41 -10.59 12.78
C GLU A 106 21.15 -11.94 12.67
N THR A 107 21.29 -12.68 13.77
CA THR A 107 21.89 -14.02 13.79
C THR A 107 21.13 -14.98 12.86
N LYS A 108 19.81 -14.98 12.92
CA LYS A 108 18.97 -15.83 12.06
C LYS A 108 19.13 -15.49 10.58
N LEU A 109 19.23 -14.20 10.24
CA LEU A 109 19.48 -13.76 8.88
C LEU A 109 20.85 -14.24 8.37
N ILE A 110 21.89 -14.18 9.20
CA ILE A 110 23.23 -14.73 8.85
C ILE A 110 23.12 -16.21 8.53
N GLU A 111 22.42 -16.99 9.37
CA GLU A 111 22.22 -18.42 9.09
C GLU A 111 21.51 -18.68 7.77
N ILE A 112 20.49 -17.87 7.44
CA ILE A 112 19.74 -17.95 6.17
C ILE A 112 20.68 -17.65 4.99
N LEU A 113 21.48 -16.59 5.08
CA LEU A 113 22.41 -16.20 4.02
C LEU A 113 23.49 -17.25 3.78
N VAL A 114 24.06 -17.84 4.86
CA VAL A 114 25.12 -18.85 4.76
C VAL A 114 24.59 -20.19 4.23
N LYS A 115 23.40 -20.60 4.63
CA LYS A 115 22.79 -21.89 4.21
C LYS A 115 22.13 -21.81 2.83
N GLY A 116 21.67 -20.63 2.43
CA GLY A 116 20.94 -20.42 1.18
C GLY A 116 21.86 -20.10 0.01
N SER A 117 21.46 -20.54 -1.18
CA SER A 117 22.15 -20.20 -2.45
C SER A 117 21.35 -19.11 -3.16
N TYR A 118 21.19 -17.95 -2.52
CA TYR A 118 20.45 -16.82 -3.08
C TYR A 118 21.28 -16.11 -4.15
N GLU A 119 20.57 -15.49 -5.10
CA GLU A 119 21.15 -14.70 -6.19
C GLU A 119 20.84 -13.21 -6.01
N LEU A 120 19.82 -12.88 -5.21
CA LEU A 120 19.34 -11.52 -4.98
C LEU A 120 18.72 -11.41 -3.59
N VAL A 121 18.88 -10.23 -2.96
CA VAL A 121 18.14 -9.86 -1.75
C VAL A 121 17.23 -8.66 -2.06
N ILE A 122 15.97 -8.74 -1.67
CA ILE A 122 15.02 -7.61 -1.71
C ILE A 122 14.77 -7.16 -0.27
N ILE A 123 15.08 -5.91 0.06
CA ILE A 123 14.71 -5.29 1.35
C ILE A 123 13.36 -4.60 1.18
N GLU A 124 12.37 -5.09 1.88
CA GLU A 124 10.98 -4.67 1.82
C GLU A 124 10.69 -3.60 2.87
N GLY A 125 10.58 -2.34 2.45
CA GLY A 125 10.35 -1.19 3.31
C GLY A 125 11.58 -0.71 4.09
N LEU A 126 11.61 0.59 4.42
CA LEU A 126 12.73 1.24 5.10
C LEU A 126 12.98 0.67 6.52
N TYR A 127 11.96 0.17 7.19
CA TYR A 127 12.08 -0.38 8.54
C TYR A 127 12.91 -1.67 8.60
N SER A 128 13.20 -2.30 7.45
CA SER A 128 14.11 -3.43 7.31
C SER A 128 15.53 -3.03 6.91
N SER A 129 15.82 -1.73 6.74
CA SER A 129 17.14 -1.22 6.29
C SER A 129 18.30 -1.59 7.21
N ASN A 130 18.04 -1.82 8.49
CA ASN A 130 19.04 -2.28 9.46
C ASN A 130 19.75 -3.57 9.02
N PHE A 131 19.09 -4.41 8.23
CA PHE A 131 19.67 -5.67 7.74
C PHE A 131 20.68 -5.50 6.60
N LEU A 132 20.72 -4.33 5.93
CA LEU A 132 21.64 -4.09 4.84
C LEU A 132 23.11 -4.32 5.26
N LYS A 133 23.49 -3.84 6.44
CA LYS A 133 24.84 -4.03 6.97
C LYS A 133 25.16 -5.52 7.11
N ILE A 134 24.27 -6.29 7.71
CA ILE A 134 24.40 -7.73 7.93
C ILE A 134 24.53 -8.47 6.59
N ILE A 135 23.71 -8.11 5.60
CA ILE A 135 23.74 -8.70 4.26
C ILE A 135 25.10 -8.44 3.60
N ARG A 136 25.59 -7.20 3.63
CA ARG A 136 26.87 -6.81 3.02
C ARG A 136 28.10 -7.43 3.71
N GLU A 137 28.03 -7.66 5.01
CA GLU A 137 29.12 -8.29 5.77
C GLU A 137 29.19 -9.82 5.58
N ASN A 138 28.07 -10.46 5.19
CA ASN A 138 27.97 -11.92 5.10
C ASN A 138 27.71 -12.42 3.67
N SER A 139 27.58 -11.54 2.68
CA SER A 139 27.38 -11.92 1.27
C SER A 139 27.79 -10.82 0.30
N ASN A 140 28.03 -11.20 -0.95
CA ASN A 140 28.23 -10.28 -2.07
C ASN A 140 26.97 -10.15 -2.95
N LEU A 141 25.80 -10.53 -2.42
CA LEU A 141 24.56 -10.52 -3.18
C LEU A 141 24.15 -9.08 -3.53
N PRO A 142 23.62 -8.86 -4.74
CA PRO A 142 22.98 -7.61 -5.07
C PRO A 142 21.75 -7.39 -4.16
N VAL A 143 21.53 -6.13 -3.76
CA VAL A 143 20.45 -5.76 -2.86
C VAL A 143 19.54 -4.75 -3.54
N VAL A 144 18.27 -5.10 -3.66
CA VAL A 144 17.22 -4.20 -4.16
C VAL A 144 16.38 -3.72 -2.98
N TYR A 145 16.18 -2.42 -2.89
CA TYR A 145 15.26 -1.82 -1.94
C TYR A 145 13.88 -1.63 -2.57
N ARG A 146 12.84 -2.21 -1.99
CA ARG A 146 11.47 -1.90 -2.35
C ARG A 146 10.89 -0.86 -1.41
N ALA A 147 10.72 0.35 -1.91
CA ALA A 147 10.16 1.48 -1.19
C ALA A 147 8.63 1.49 -1.29
N HIS A 148 7.95 1.45 -0.13
CA HIS A 148 6.49 1.67 -0.09
C HIS A 148 6.12 3.15 -0.19
N ASN A 149 7.03 4.01 0.22
CA ASN A 149 6.94 5.46 0.21
C ASN A 149 8.35 6.03 0.42
N VAL A 150 8.50 7.34 0.27
CA VAL A 150 9.58 8.08 0.91
C VAL A 150 9.18 8.31 2.36
N GLU A 151 9.69 7.46 3.26
CA GLU A 151 9.25 7.43 4.67
C GLU A 151 9.52 8.76 5.40
N SER A 152 10.66 9.38 5.12
CA SER A 152 11.01 10.68 5.71
C SER A 152 10.00 11.79 5.34
N GLU A 153 9.47 11.81 4.12
CA GLU A 153 8.46 12.78 3.72
C GLU A 153 7.13 12.59 4.46
N ILE A 154 6.74 11.33 4.73
CA ILE A 154 5.56 11.05 5.55
C ILE A 154 5.74 11.63 6.94
N TRP A 155 6.90 11.40 7.56
CA TRP A 155 7.18 11.92 8.89
C TRP A 155 7.34 13.45 8.93
N VAL A 156 7.86 14.08 7.87
CA VAL A 156 7.88 15.56 7.72
C VAL A 156 6.44 16.10 7.79
N ARG A 157 5.53 15.55 6.99
CA ARG A 157 4.11 15.95 6.99
C ARG A 157 3.43 15.71 8.33
N ASN A 158 3.65 14.55 8.95
CA ASN A 158 3.10 14.22 10.26
C ASN A 158 3.61 15.18 11.35
N THR A 159 4.89 15.54 11.28
CA THR A 159 5.51 16.50 12.20
C THR A 159 4.90 17.89 12.03
N ALA A 160 4.71 18.34 10.78
CA ALA A 160 4.10 19.64 10.49
C ALA A 160 2.68 19.75 11.07
N ASN A 161 1.88 18.69 10.94
CA ASN A 161 0.48 18.64 11.40
C ASN A 161 0.33 18.40 12.91
N THR A 162 1.42 18.11 13.64
CA THR A 162 1.37 17.85 15.08
C THR A 162 1.17 19.16 15.86
N ARG A 163 0.09 19.24 16.63
CA ARG A 163 -0.27 20.42 17.44
C ARG A 163 0.51 20.53 18.75
N ASN A 164 0.77 19.40 19.40
CA ASN A 164 1.51 19.37 20.69
C ASN A 164 2.98 19.73 20.45
N THR A 165 3.45 20.80 21.05
CA THR A 165 4.78 21.39 20.85
C THR A 165 5.92 20.46 21.26
N LEU A 166 5.80 19.79 22.41
CA LEU A 166 6.82 18.84 22.88
C LEU A 166 6.93 17.63 21.96
N LYS A 167 5.78 17.04 21.59
CA LYS A 167 5.71 15.95 20.60
C LYS A 167 6.27 16.40 19.25
N LYS A 168 5.95 17.62 18.80
CA LYS A 168 6.45 18.18 17.54
C LYS A 168 7.98 18.33 17.54
N SER A 169 8.55 18.81 18.64
CA SER A 169 10.01 18.93 18.78
C SER A 169 10.71 17.57 18.74
N PHE A 170 10.17 16.58 19.46
CA PHE A 170 10.64 15.19 19.40
C PHE A 170 10.58 14.65 17.97
N LEU A 171 9.40 14.76 17.32
CA LEU A 171 9.21 14.28 15.96
C LEU A 171 10.16 14.95 14.97
N LYS A 172 10.42 16.27 15.10
CA LYS A 172 11.36 16.99 14.23
C LYS A 172 12.77 16.41 14.32
N ILE A 173 13.27 16.12 15.53
CA ILE A 173 14.59 15.50 15.71
C ILE A 173 14.62 14.11 15.05
N GLN A 174 13.60 13.29 15.30
CA GLN A 174 13.54 11.93 14.81
C GLN A 174 13.33 11.85 13.29
N THR A 175 12.56 12.76 12.72
CA THR A 175 12.35 12.88 11.27
C THR A 175 13.65 13.27 10.56
N ASN A 176 14.40 14.25 11.08
CA ASN A 176 15.67 14.64 10.48
C ASN A 176 16.70 13.49 10.52
N ARG A 177 16.71 12.69 11.58
CA ARG A 177 17.56 11.50 11.68
C ARG A 177 17.13 10.42 10.69
N LEU A 178 15.81 10.17 10.59
CA LEU A 178 15.26 9.23 9.65
C LEU A 178 15.60 9.60 8.21
N GLN A 179 15.44 10.87 7.85
CA GLN A 179 15.77 11.36 6.51
C GLN A 179 17.25 11.09 6.17
N LYS A 180 18.15 11.38 7.11
CA LYS A 180 19.57 11.10 6.92
C LYS A 180 19.84 9.62 6.73
N GLU A 181 19.25 8.76 7.56
CA GLU A 181 19.40 7.31 7.48
C GLU A 181 18.79 6.75 6.17
N GLU A 182 17.65 7.27 5.73
CA GLU A 182 17.03 6.89 4.44
C GLU A 182 17.95 7.28 3.27
N GLU A 183 18.48 8.50 3.25
CA GLU A 183 19.42 8.96 2.23
C GLU A 183 20.73 8.15 2.22
N GLU A 184 21.29 7.83 3.41
CA GLU A 184 22.46 6.95 3.52
C GLU A 184 22.19 5.51 3.08
N PHE A 185 20.96 5.02 3.25
CA PHE A 185 20.57 3.67 2.86
C PHE A 185 20.39 3.54 1.35
N ILE A 186 19.69 4.47 0.71
CA ILE A 186 19.36 4.39 -0.72
C ILE A 186 20.59 4.52 -1.63
N ILE A 187 21.70 5.08 -1.16
CA ILE A 187 22.97 5.16 -1.92
C ILE A 187 23.80 3.85 -1.81
N LYS A 188 23.44 2.94 -0.92
CA LYS A 188 24.18 1.69 -0.65
C LYS A 188 23.52 0.44 -1.25
N VAL A 189 22.35 0.58 -1.85
CA VAL A 189 21.65 -0.50 -2.54
C VAL A 189 21.94 -0.47 -4.04
N ASP A 190 21.79 -1.62 -4.72
CA ASP A 190 22.11 -1.76 -6.14
C ASP A 190 20.91 -1.42 -7.04
N GLY A 191 19.70 -1.58 -6.52
CA GLY A 191 18.46 -1.20 -7.20
C GLY A 191 17.40 -0.68 -6.24
N ILE A 192 16.46 0.12 -6.76
CA ILE A 192 15.32 0.63 -6.01
C ILE A 192 14.05 0.39 -6.79
N ILE A 193 13.06 -0.22 -6.14
CA ILE A 193 11.70 -0.35 -6.66
C ILE A 193 10.83 0.69 -5.94
N SER A 194 10.35 1.67 -6.68
CA SER A 194 9.40 2.69 -6.20
C SER A 194 7.98 2.34 -6.62
N ILE A 195 6.97 2.90 -5.95
CA ILE A 195 5.55 2.61 -6.25
C ILE A 195 4.79 3.80 -6.84
N SER A 196 5.43 4.96 -6.96
CA SER A 196 4.80 6.15 -7.52
C SER A 196 5.78 7.00 -8.33
N PRO A 197 5.30 7.81 -9.31
CA PRO A 197 6.15 8.73 -10.06
C PRO A 197 6.87 9.76 -9.17
N SER A 198 6.23 10.25 -8.12
CA SER A 198 6.84 11.19 -7.16
C SER A 198 8.01 10.55 -6.42
N ASP A 199 7.84 9.31 -5.94
CA ASP A 199 8.89 8.60 -5.24
C ASP A 199 10.04 8.25 -6.18
N THR A 200 9.73 7.84 -7.42
CA THR A 200 10.73 7.62 -8.49
C THR A 200 11.59 8.86 -8.69
N SER A 201 10.96 10.04 -8.80
CA SER A 201 11.67 11.31 -8.96
C SER A 201 12.56 11.64 -7.76
N TYR A 202 12.08 11.39 -6.54
CA TYR A 202 12.86 11.58 -5.32
C TYR A 202 14.13 10.71 -5.31
N PHE A 203 13.99 9.41 -5.61
CA PHE A 203 15.12 8.49 -5.61
C PHE A 203 16.11 8.78 -6.74
N ASN A 204 15.63 9.10 -7.95
CA ASN A 204 16.47 9.52 -9.08
C ASN A 204 17.37 10.74 -8.75
N GLY A 205 16.86 11.66 -7.95
CA GLY A 205 17.63 12.84 -7.51
C GLY A 205 18.69 12.56 -6.44
N LYS A 206 18.65 11.38 -5.78
CA LYS A 206 19.45 11.11 -4.57
C LYS A 206 20.25 9.82 -4.61
N SER A 207 19.96 8.89 -5.49
CA SER A 207 20.66 7.60 -5.59
C SER A 207 21.21 7.39 -6.99
N LYS A 208 22.33 6.63 -7.07
CA LYS A 208 22.89 6.11 -8.33
C LYS A 208 22.42 4.69 -8.65
N ALA A 209 21.67 4.07 -7.76
CA ALA A 209 21.07 2.76 -7.99
C ALA A 209 20.15 2.78 -9.21
N LYS A 210 20.00 1.65 -9.89
CA LYS A 210 18.97 1.52 -10.93
C LYS A 210 17.59 1.65 -10.28
N ILE A 211 16.70 2.45 -10.86
CA ILE A 211 15.37 2.67 -10.29
C ILE A 211 14.32 2.15 -11.25
N PHE A 212 13.41 1.36 -10.73
CA PHE A 212 12.26 0.82 -11.42
C PHE A 212 10.97 1.21 -10.70
N GLN A 213 10.00 1.73 -11.43
CA GLN A 213 8.67 2.01 -10.88
C GLN A 213 7.78 0.78 -11.07
N TYR A 214 7.46 0.12 -9.96
CA TYR A 214 6.53 -1.00 -9.94
C TYR A 214 5.17 -0.55 -9.43
N LEU A 215 4.24 -0.37 -10.34
CA LEU A 215 2.87 -0.03 -10.00
C LEU A 215 2.11 -1.27 -9.49
N PRO A 216 1.20 -1.11 -8.53
CA PRO A 216 0.32 -2.19 -8.11
C PRO A 216 -0.42 -2.78 -9.30
N GLY A 217 -0.29 -4.09 -9.48
CA GLY A 217 -0.96 -4.82 -10.55
C GLY A 217 -2.32 -5.36 -10.12
N PHE A 218 -3.21 -5.50 -11.09
CA PHE A 218 -4.49 -6.18 -10.93
C PHE A 218 -4.64 -7.21 -12.06
N PRO A 219 -5.21 -8.39 -11.77
CA PRO A 219 -5.47 -9.38 -12.80
C PRO A 219 -6.46 -8.81 -13.82
N PHE A 220 -6.18 -9.09 -15.10
CA PHE A 220 -7.14 -8.77 -16.17
C PHE A 220 -8.46 -9.51 -15.92
N ARG A 221 -9.54 -8.77 -15.89
CA ARG A 221 -10.89 -9.32 -15.73
C ARG A 221 -11.77 -8.79 -16.84
N ILE A 222 -12.32 -9.69 -17.63
CA ILE A 222 -13.44 -9.33 -18.50
C ILE A 222 -14.62 -9.14 -17.56
N SER A 223 -15.10 -7.91 -17.41
CA SER A 223 -16.30 -7.65 -16.62
C SER A 223 -17.48 -8.35 -17.29
N GLU A 224 -17.78 -9.56 -16.82
CA GLU A 224 -19.09 -10.14 -17.06
C GLU A 224 -20.10 -9.25 -16.30
N LYS A 225 -20.72 -8.32 -17.03
CA LYS A 225 -21.81 -7.44 -16.61
C LYS A 225 -21.73 -7.08 -15.13
N SER A 226 -21.07 -5.97 -14.82
CA SER A 226 -21.13 -5.43 -13.48
C SER A 226 -22.63 -5.32 -13.11
N LYS A 227 -23.07 -6.10 -12.12
CA LYS A 227 -24.39 -5.94 -11.52
C LYS A 227 -24.38 -4.69 -10.65
N LEU A 228 -24.00 -3.55 -11.29
CA LEU A 228 -24.03 -2.26 -10.60
C LEU A 228 -25.41 -2.12 -9.97
N GLN A 229 -25.47 -2.03 -8.66
CA GLN A 229 -26.70 -1.78 -7.94
C GLN A 229 -27.00 -0.28 -8.06
N PRO A 230 -28.01 0.11 -8.84
CA PRO A 230 -28.36 1.51 -8.96
C PRO A 230 -28.68 2.06 -7.56
N MET A 231 -28.37 3.32 -7.31
CA MET A 231 -28.58 4.04 -6.05
C MET A 231 -27.70 3.62 -4.86
N ARG A 232 -26.78 2.66 -5.01
CA ARG A 232 -25.83 2.28 -3.96
C ARG A 232 -24.46 2.89 -4.18
N ILE A 233 -24.07 3.73 -3.25
CA ILE A 233 -22.78 4.41 -3.21
C ILE A 233 -21.98 3.80 -2.08
N PHE A 234 -20.67 3.64 -2.23
CA PHE A 234 -19.87 3.10 -1.14
C PHE A 234 -18.52 3.79 -0.97
N HIS A 235 -18.01 3.71 0.25
CA HIS A 235 -16.64 3.96 0.62
C HIS A 235 -16.09 2.78 1.41
N ILE A 236 -14.85 2.38 1.12
CA ILE A 236 -14.17 1.35 1.89
C ILE A 236 -12.77 1.83 2.30
N GLY A 237 -12.37 1.52 3.55
CA GLY A 237 -11.01 1.84 4.02
C GLY A 237 -10.89 1.79 5.54
N SER A 238 -9.66 1.58 6.03
CA SER A 238 -9.39 1.57 7.46
C SER A 238 -9.65 2.94 8.09
N MET A 239 -10.50 3.00 9.09
CA MET A 239 -10.77 4.19 9.89
C MET A 239 -9.75 4.39 11.02
N GLU A 240 -8.80 3.48 11.18
CA GLU A 240 -7.59 3.71 11.98
C GLU A 240 -6.70 4.81 11.37
N TRP A 241 -6.96 5.18 10.12
CA TRP A 241 -6.27 6.25 9.42
C TRP A 241 -7.12 7.52 9.38
N ASP A 242 -6.65 8.58 10.01
CA ASP A 242 -7.38 9.84 10.20
C ASP A 242 -7.91 10.44 8.90
N ALA A 243 -7.15 10.34 7.80
CA ALA A 243 -7.58 10.86 6.51
C ALA A 243 -8.84 10.16 5.96
N ASN A 244 -9.07 8.88 6.24
CA ASN A 244 -10.31 8.19 5.89
C ASN A 244 -11.47 8.68 6.78
N ASN A 245 -11.23 8.85 8.08
CA ASN A 245 -12.25 9.38 8.99
C ASN A 245 -12.71 10.78 8.57
N GLU A 246 -11.76 11.68 8.31
CA GLU A 246 -12.05 13.05 7.84
C GLU A 246 -12.80 13.04 6.50
N ALA A 247 -12.42 12.16 5.58
CA ALA A 247 -13.07 12.02 4.28
C ALA A 247 -14.53 11.58 4.41
N VAL A 248 -14.79 10.53 5.20
CA VAL A 248 -16.14 10.02 5.44
C VAL A 248 -16.99 11.06 6.17
N GLU A 249 -16.44 11.74 7.18
CA GLU A 249 -17.14 12.79 7.90
C GLU A 249 -17.50 13.98 6.98
N TRP A 250 -16.56 14.42 6.14
CA TRP A 250 -16.83 15.45 5.15
C TRP A 250 -17.92 15.04 4.16
N PHE A 251 -17.88 13.79 3.66
CA PHE A 251 -18.91 13.26 2.75
C PHE A 251 -20.27 13.24 3.43
N LEU A 252 -20.38 12.69 4.62
CA LEU A 252 -21.63 12.59 5.38
C LEU A 252 -22.24 13.98 5.69
N ARG A 253 -21.40 14.93 6.10
CA ARG A 253 -21.89 16.25 6.53
C ARG A 253 -22.14 17.22 5.39
N LYS A 254 -21.40 17.13 4.28
CA LYS A 254 -21.42 18.15 3.22
C LYS A 254 -21.95 17.65 1.88
N VAL A 255 -21.72 16.39 1.54
CA VAL A 255 -22.07 15.81 0.23
C VAL A 255 -23.38 15.03 0.30
N TRP A 256 -23.49 14.13 1.29
CA TRP A 256 -24.63 13.23 1.42
C TRP A 256 -26.00 13.92 1.47
N PRO A 257 -26.20 15.01 2.24
CA PRO A 257 -27.47 15.74 2.23
C PRO A 257 -27.87 16.29 0.87
N LEU A 258 -26.88 16.69 0.03
CA LEU A 258 -27.12 17.17 -1.32
C LEU A 258 -27.57 16.03 -2.24
N ILE A 259 -27.04 14.85 -2.10
CA ILE A 259 -27.47 13.66 -2.86
C ILE A 259 -28.89 13.28 -2.44
N LEU A 260 -29.15 13.14 -1.14
CA LEU A 260 -30.50 12.79 -0.63
C LEU A 260 -31.60 13.77 -1.02
N SER A 261 -31.27 15.05 -1.20
CA SER A 261 -32.24 16.04 -1.63
C SER A 261 -32.76 15.79 -3.05
N VAL A 262 -31.99 15.11 -3.89
CA VAL A 262 -32.31 14.76 -5.28
C VAL A 262 -32.74 13.29 -5.39
N TYR A 263 -32.10 12.41 -4.64
CA TYR A 263 -32.36 10.96 -4.64
C TYR A 263 -32.62 10.46 -3.21
N PRO A 264 -33.87 10.62 -2.70
CA PRO A 264 -34.23 10.23 -1.32
C PRO A 264 -34.09 8.73 -1.00
N GLU A 265 -34.01 7.90 -2.04
CA GLU A 265 -33.82 6.44 -2.00
C GLU A 265 -32.35 5.99 -2.12
N ALA A 266 -31.41 6.93 -2.29
CA ALA A 266 -30.02 6.60 -2.38
C ALA A 266 -29.50 5.99 -1.07
N GLU A 267 -28.59 5.01 -1.19
CA GLU A 267 -27.95 4.33 -0.09
C GLU A 267 -26.44 4.61 -0.09
N PHE A 268 -25.86 4.94 1.08
CA PHE A 268 -24.42 5.09 1.26
C PHE A 268 -23.90 4.03 2.21
N HIS A 269 -23.04 3.17 1.72
CA HIS A 269 -22.48 2.03 2.42
C HIS A 269 -21.02 2.31 2.79
N VAL A 270 -20.65 2.12 4.06
CA VAL A 270 -19.29 2.31 4.54
C VAL A 270 -18.78 1.03 5.16
N ALA A 271 -17.56 0.62 4.77
CA ALA A 271 -16.90 -0.55 5.33
C ALA A 271 -15.44 -0.27 5.63
N GLY A 272 -14.88 -1.01 6.60
CA GLY A 272 -13.45 -1.02 6.86
C GLY A 272 -13.07 -1.19 8.33
N LYS A 273 -11.81 -1.52 8.52
CA LYS A 273 -11.24 -1.74 9.85
C LYS A 273 -11.34 -0.49 10.72
N GLY A 274 -11.63 -0.66 11.99
CA GLY A 274 -11.76 0.44 12.96
C GLY A 274 -13.10 1.15 12.93
N LEU A 275 -14.07 0.69 12.11
CA LEU A 275 -15.45 1.13 12.18
C LEU A 275 -16.15 0.41 13.33
N GLY A 276 -16.58 1.18 14.34
CA GLY A 276 -17.45 0.65 15.40
C GLY A 276 -18.89 0.51 14.90
N ALA A 277 -19.55 -0.63 15.19
CA ALA A 277 -20.94 -0.84 14.83
C ALA A 277 -21.89 0.22 15.42
N SER A 278 -21.53 0.81 16.55
CA SER A 278 -22.31 1.82 17.28
C SER A 278 -21.85 3.26 17.01
N ASP A 279 -21.10 3.51 15.94
CA ASP A 279 -20.63 4.87 15.64
C ASP A 279 -21.79 5.77 15.18
N ASN A 280 -22.13 6.74 16.03
CA ASN A 280 -23.27 7.64 15.83
C ASN A 280 -23.21 8.47 14.55
N ARG A 281 -22.04 8.62 13.92
CA ARG A 281 -21.88 9.32 12.63
C ARG A 281 -22.70 8.68 11.53
N PHE A 282 -22.98 7.40 11.61
CA PHE A 282 -23.67 6.59 10.61
C PHE A 282 -25.18 6.44 10.89
N PHE A 283 -25.70 6.98 12.01
CA PHE A 283 -27.14 7.02 12.26
C PHE A 283 -27.81 8.15 11.46
N MET A 284 -27.72 8.02 10.15
CA MET A 284 -28.32 8.97 9.19
C MET A 284 -29.19 8.21 8.19
N LYS A 285 -30.20 8.89 7.64
CA LYS A 285 -31.06 8.31 6.61
C LYS A 285 -30.24 7.81 5.42
N GLY A 286 -30.46 6.55 5.02
CA GLY A 286 -29.81 5.93 3.86
C GLY A 286 -28.31 5.64 4.05
N VAL A 287 -27.78 5.66 5.29
CA VAL A 287 -26.38 5.33 5.59
C VAL A 287 -26.31 3.98 6.28
N TYR A 288 -25.46 3.11 5.77
CA TYR A 288 -25.27 1.74 6.25
C TYR A 288 -23.80 1.49 6.64
N ASN A 289 -23.56 1.20 7.90
CA ASN A 289 -22.25 0.85 8.43
C ASN A 289 -22.09 -0.68 8.45
N HIS A 290 -21.16 -1.20 7.65
CA HIS A 290 -20.87 -2.63 7.55
C HIS A 290 -19.73 -3.09 8.47
N ALA A 291 -19.17 -2.18 9.28
CA ALA A 291 -17.98 -2.44 10.09
C ALA A 291 -16.81 -3.00 9.24
N GLU A 292 -16.05 -3.95 9.78
CA GLU A 292 -14.99 -4.64 9.04
C GLU A 292 -15.60 -5.78 8.20
N VAL A 293 -15.32 -5.79 6.90
CA VAL A 293 -15.76 -6.84 5.99
C VAL A 293 -14.63 -7.82 5.70
N GLU A 294 -14.95 -9.11 5.60
CA GLU A 294 -13.97 -10.16 5.32
C GLU A 294 -13.40 -10.06 3.90
N ASN A 295 -14.24 -9.70 2.93
CA ASN A 295 -13.87 -9.60 1.52
C ASN A 295 -14.25 -8.24 0.95
N ALA A 296 -13.24 -7.39 0.76
CA ALA A 296 -13.42 -6.06 0.20
C ALA A 296 -13.94 -6.07 -1.25
N GLU A 297 -13.51 -7.04 -2.06
CA GLU A 297 -13.93 -7.16 -3.45
C GLU A 297 -15.41 -7.53 -3.57
N GLU A 298 -15.85 -8.52 -2.79
CA GLU A 298 -17.25 -8.92 -2.73
C GLU A 298 -18.13 -7.75 -2.26
N PHE A 299 -17.66 -7.00 -1.24
CA PHE A 299 -18.34 -5.79 -0.83
C PHE A 299 -18.46 -4.78 -1.97
N MET A 300 -17.38 -4.51 -2.72
CA MET A 300 -17.39 -3.53 -3.81
C MET A 300 -18.33 -3.93 -4.96
N ILE A 301 -18.33 -5.21 -5.36
CA ILE A 301 -19.14 -5.73 -6.48
C ILE A 301 -20.65 -5.59 -6.20
N ASN A 302 -21.05 -5.63 -4.95
CA ASN A 302 -22.44 -5.51 -4.53
C ASN A 302 -22.95 -4.06 -4.48
N HIS A 303 -22.18 -3.08 -4.97
CA HIS A 303 -22.52 -1.67 -4.96
C HIS A 303 -22.34 -1.03 -6.34
N GLY A 304 -22.81 0.22 -6.51
CA GLY A 304 -22.87 0.88 -7.82
C GLY A 304 -21.78 1.92 -8.07
N VAL A 305 -21.48 2.79 -7.10
CA VAL A 305 -20.55 3.92 -7.26
C VAL A 305 -19.57 3.96 -6.11
N CYS A 306 -18.29 3.93 -6.43
CA CYS A 306 -17.21 4.11 -5.46
C CYS A 306 -16.95 5.61 -5.23
N VAL A 307 -16.86 6.03 -3.96
CA VAL A 307 -16.45 7.40 -3.61
C VAL A 307 -15.18 7.41 -2.78
N VAL A 308 -14.21 8.26 -3.18
CA VAL A 308 -12.93 8.44 -2.48
C VAL A 308 -12.73 9.92 -2.16
N PRO A 309 -13.44 10.46 -1.14
CA PRO A 309 -13.53 11.89 -0.85
C PRO A 309 -12.36 12.37 0.03
N LEU A 310 -11.14 11.88 -0.16
CA LEU A 310 -9.97 12.20 0.65
C LEU A 310 -9.55 13.66 0.50
N LYS A 311 -9.29 14.34 1.61
CA LYS A 311 -8.76 15.72 1.67
C LYS A 311 -7.29 15.79 2.07
N ALA A 312 -6.72 14.70 2.52
CA ALA A 312 -5.33 14.58 2.95
C ALA A 312 -4.76 13.21 2.63
N GLY A 313 -3.44 13.10 2.69
CA GLY A 313 -2.70 11.87 2.46
C GLY A 313 -1.86 11.90 1.19
N SER A 314 -1.03 10.87 1.00
CA SER A 314 -0.13 10.71 -0.16
C SER A 314 -0.15 9.28 -0.66
N GLY A 315 0.41 9.05 -1.83
CA GLY A 315 0.53 7.74 -2.46
C GLY A 315 -0.74 7.27 -3.20
N ILE A 316 -0.61 6.16 -3.90
CA ILE A 316 -1.69 5.56 -4.70
C ILE A 316 -2.76 4.97 -3.79
N ARG A 317 -4.02 5.17 -4.15
CA ARG A 317 -5.17 4.67 -3.39
C ARG A 317 -5.59 3.29 -3.91
N MET A 318 -5.09 2.23 -3.27
CA MET A 318 -5.41 0.85 -3.64
C MET A 318 -6.91 0.60 -3.79
N LYS A 319 -7.73 1.15 -2.89
CA LYS A 319 -9.21 1.04 -2.97
C LYS A 319 -9.80 1.60 -4.25
N LEU A 320 -9.21 2.70 -4.77
CA LEU A 320 -9.66 3.33 -6.01
C LEU A 320 -9.27 2.46 -7.20
N LEU A 321 -8.01 2.02 -7.27
CA LEU A 321 -7.55 1.11 -8.32
C LEU A 321 -8.33 -0.21 -8.31
N GLN A 322 -8.62 -0.76 -7.14
CA GLN A 322 -9.41 -1.98 -7.01
C GLN A 322 -10.83 -1.80 -7.52
N ALA A 323 -11.51 -0.71 -7.18
CA ALA A 323 -12.83 -0.42 -7.72
C ALA A 323 -12.79 -0.25 -9.25
N MET A 324 -11.77 0.46 -9.77
CA MET A 324 -11.56 0.63 -11.20
C MET A 324 -11.31 -0.72 -11.92
N SER A 325 -10.51 -1.61 -11.35
CA SER A 325 -10.24 -2.95 -11.91
C SER A 325 -11.50 -3.82 -12.01
N LEU A 326 -12.47 -3.58 -11.13
CA LEU A 326 -13.78 -4.23 -11.14
C LEU A 326 -14.79 -3.55 -12.09
N GLY A 327 -14.37 -2.52 -12.83
CA GLY A 327 -15.28 -1.77 -13.72
C GLY A 327 -16.31 -0.94 -12.98
N ILE A 328 -16.06 -0.58 -11.71
CA ILE A 328 -16.96 0.23 -10.90
C ILE A 328 -16.67 1.72 -11.16
N PRO A 329 -17.68 2.52 -11.51
CA PRO A 329 -17.49 3.95 -11.71
C PRO A 329 -17.09 4.65 -10.40
N CYS A 330 -16.12 5.56 -10.49
CA CYS A 330 -15.52 6.21 -9.33
C CYS A 330 -15.66 7.72 -9.37
N VAL A 331 -15.94 8.32 -8.20
CA VAL A 331 -15.87 9.77 -7.96
C VAL A 331 -14.85 10.01 -6.85
N SER A 332 -13.89 10.89 -7.11
CA SER A 332 -12.81 11.18 -6.17
C SER A 332 -12.49 12.66 -6.07
N THR A 333 -11.80 13.06 -5.02
CA THR A 333 -11.08 14.33 -4.99
C THR A 333 -9.77 14.21 -5.76
N THR A 334 -9.16 15.33 -6.11
CA THR A 334 -7.79 15.37 -6.67
C THR A 334 -6.79 14.62 -5.78
N ILE A 335 -6.88 14.79 -4.45
CA ILE A 335 -6.01 14.08 -3.48
C ILE A 335 -6.34 12.58 -3.46
N GLY A 336 -7.62 12.22 -3.55
CA GLY A 336 -8.05 10.82 -3.58
C GLY A 336 -7.63 10.07 -4.85
N ALA A 337 -7.46 10.77 -5.97
CA ALA A 337 -7.02 10.23 -7.26
C ALA A 337 -5.50 10.42 -7.52
N GLN A 338 -4.73 10.82 -6.51
CA GLN A 338 -3.29 11.05 -6.68
C GLN A 338 -2.58 9.78 -7.20
N GLY A 339 -1.77 9.93 -8.24
CA GLY A 339 -1.04 8.85 -8.89
C GLY A 339 -1.81 8.15 -10.01
N ILE A 340 -3.01 8.62 -10.34
CA ILE A 340 -3.78 8.19 -11.51
C ILE A 340 -3.66 9.26 -12.59
N GLU A 341 -3.27 8.86 -13.79
CA GLU A 341 -3.29 9.73 -14.95
C GLU A 341 -4.74 9.93 -15.38
N LEU A 342 -5.17 11.20 -15.47
CA LEU A 342 -6.57 11.53 -15.75
C LEU A 342 -6.87 11.62 -17.25
N GLU A 343 -5.95 11.20 -18.11
CA GLU A 343 -6.24 11.05 -19.53
C GLU A 343 -7.45 10.13 -19.74
N ASN A 344 -8.36 10.54 -20.62
CA ASN A 344 -9.65 9.87 -20.84
C ASN A 344 -10.60 9.82 -19.62
N ASN A 345 -10.33 10.56 -18.55
CA ASN A 345 -11.19 10.70 -17.36
C ASN A 345 -11.65 9.36 -16.76
N PRO A 346 -10.74 8.45 -16.37
CA PRO A 346 -11.14 7.16 -15.80
C PRO A 346 -11.82 7.27 -14.43
N VAL A 347 -11.76 8.47 -13.81
CA VAL A 347 -12.36 8.82 -12.52
C VAL A 347 -12.94 10.22 -12.63
N LEU A 348 -14.14 10.45 -12.13
CA LEU A 348 -14.71 11.81 -12.02
C LEU A 348 -14.09 12.54 -10.83
N ILE A 349 -13.53 13.72 -11.06
CA ILE A 349 -12.84 14.51 -10.03
C ILE A 349 -13.75 15.66 -9.56
N ALA A 350 -13.78 15.83 -8.21
CA ALA A 350 -14.46 16.95 -7.59
C ALA A 350 -13.90 17.24 -6.19
N ASP A 351 -13.48 18.49 -5.93
CA ASP A 351 -12.86 18.88 -4.67
C ASP A 351 -13.81 19.64 -3.73
N ASP A 352 -14.95 20.12 -4.23
CA ASP A 352 -16.00 20.75 -3.44
C ASP A 352 -17.27 19.88 -3.35
N ALA A 353 -18.06 20.11 -2.31
CA ALA A 353 -19.19 19.26 -1.99
C ALA A 353 -20.32 19.30 -3.05
N LYS A 354 -20.56 20.46 -3.67
CA LYS A 354 -21.63 20.61 -4.67
C LYS A 354 -21.29 19.87 -5.95
N THR A 355 -20.05 20.06 -6.43
CA THR A 355 -19.55 19.37 -7.63
C THR A 355 -19.46 17.87 -7.37
N PHE A 356 -18.99 17.45 -6.18
CA PHE A 356 -18.91 16.03 -5.82
C PHE A 356 -20.30 15.38 -5.83
N ALA A 357 -21.27 15.99 -5.18
CA ALA A 357 -22.67 15.52 -5.19
C ALA A 357 -23.25 15.48 -6.62
N LYS A 358 -22.97 16.49 -7.46
CA LYS A 358 -23.41 16.52 -8.86
C LYS A 358 -22.79 15.37 -9.67
N GLN A 359 -21.49 15.07 -9.48
CA GLN A 359 -20.85 13.96 -10.18
C GLN A 359 -21.46 12.61 -9.76
N VAL A 360 -21.64 12.37 -8.45
CA VAL A 360 -22.32 11.17 -7.96
C VAL A 360 -23.74 11.08 -8.53
N ALA A 361 -24.54 12.14 -8.41
CA ALA A 361 -25.91 12.21 -8.92
C ALA A 361 -26.00 11.88 -10.42
N SER A 362 -25.01 12.33 -11.21
CA SER A 362 -24.96 12.03 -12.65
C SER A 362 -24.76 10.54 -12.98
N LEU A 363 -24.10 9.79 -12.08
CA LEU A 363 -23.93 8.34 -12.22
C LEU A 363 -25.14 7.56 -11.72
N LEU A 364 -25.86 8.10 -10.72
CA LEU A 364 -27.10 7.50 -10.23
C LEU A 364 -28.25 7.65 -11.24
N SER A 365 -28.30 8.77 -11.94
CA SER A 365 -29.36 9.06 -12.92
C SER A 365 -29.17 8.41 -14.29
N ASP A 366 -27.91 8.14 -14.66
CA ASP A 366 -27.57 7.60 -15.97
C ASP A 366 -26.73 6.31 -15.85
N HIS A 367 -27.43 5.19 -15.86
CA HIS A 367 -26.82 3.86 -15.78
C HIS A 367 -25.87 3.57 -16.95
N ARG A 368 -26.13 4.11 -18.15
CA ARG A 368 -25.23 3.94 -19.31
C ARG A 368 -23.92 4.66 -19.08
N LYS A 369 -23.98 5.91 -18.61
CA LYS A 369 -22.81 6.70 -18.24
C LYS A 369 -21.99 6.00 -17.16
N ALA A 370 -22.65 5.43 -16.14
CA ALA A 370 -21.97 4.70 -15.07
C ALA A 370 -21.20 3.48 -15.61
N ILE A 371 -21.83 2.67 -16.47
CA ILE A 371 -21.19 1.53 -17.12
C ILE A 371 -20.03 1.97 -18.03
N GLU A 372 -20.21 3.02 -18.81
CA GLU A 372 -19.17 3.54 -19.70
C GLU A 372 -17.94 4.02 -18.92
N LEU A 373 -18.15 4.79 -17.85
CA LEU A 373 -17.08 5.21 -16.96
C LEU A 373 -16.35 4.01 -16.34
N GLY A 374 -17.09 2.99 -15.88
CA GLY A 374 -16.52 1.76 -15.35
C GLY A 374 -15.63 1.04 -16.38
N LYS A 375 -16.05 0.98 -17.65
CA LYS A 375 -15.24 0.41 -18.74
C LYS A 375 -13.96 1.23 -19.02
N ILE A 376 -14.07 2.56 -19.01
CA ILE A 376 -12.90 3.44 -19.16
C ILE A 376 -11.91 3.22 -18.00
N ALA A 377 -12.43 3.15 -16.77
CA ALA A 377 -11.62 2.87 -15.58
C ALA A 377 -10.91 1.51 -15.67
N GLN A 378 -11.62 0.47 -16.10
CA GLN A 378 -11.05 -0.87 -16.27
C GLN A 378 -9.98 -0.89 -17.36
N LYS A 379 -10.22 -0.24 -18.51
CA LYS A 379 -9.23 -0.12 -19.59
C LYS A 379 -7.96 0.60 -19.10
N TYR A 380 -8.11 1.63 -18.26
CA TYR A 380 -6.98 2.31 -17.64
C TYR A 380 -6.15 1.33 -16.79
N ILE A 381 -6.80 0.51 -15.96
CA ILE A 381 -6.11 -0.52 -15.16
C ILE A 381 -5.37 -1.52 -16.05
N ASP A 382 -5.97 -1.99 -17.14
CA ASP A 382 -5.33 -2.91 -18.07
C ASP A 382 -4.08 -2.32 -18.73
N MET A 383 -4.09 -1.00 -19.01
CA MET A 383 -2.96 -0.34 -19.67
C MET A 383 -1.82 0.00 -18.69
N HIS A 384 -2.14 0.40 -17.45
CA HIS A 384 -1.17 0.97 -16.51
C HIS A 384 -0.91 0.10 -15.27
N HIS A 385 -1.81 -0.83 -14.97
CA HIS A 385 -1.79 -1.67 -13.77
C HIS A 385 -1.98 -3.16 -14.09
N ASN A 386 -1.59 -3.60 -15.28
CA ASN A 386 -1.65 -5.00 -15.67
C ASN A 386 -0.62 -5.81 -14.87
N GLU A 387 -1.10 -6.73 -14.03
CA GLU A 387 -0.25 -7.51 -13.12
C GLU A 387 0.82 -8.32 -13.87
N ALA A 388 0.44 -9.00 -14.96
CA ALA A 388 1.36 -9.86 -15.70
C ALA A 388 2.48 -9.04 -16.38
N GLN A 389 2.13 -7.92 -17.02
CA GLN A 389 3.11 -7.03 -17.66
C GLN A 389 4.02 -6.37 -16.63
N ASN A 390 3.46 -5.91 -15.50
CA ASN A 390 4.26 -5.29 -14.44
C ASN A 390 5.25 -6.28 -13.83
N LEU A 391 4.85 -7.55 -13.64
CA LEU A 391 5.74 -8.60 -13.15
C LEU A 391 6.83 -8.96 -14.16
N GLU A 392 6.52 -9.02 -15.45
CA GLU A 392 7.51 -9.24 -16.51
C GLU A 392 8.58 -8.14 -16.51
N GLN A 393 8.15 -6.88 -16.48
CA GLN A 393 9.09 -5.75 -16.42
C GLN A 393 9.90 -5.73 -15.13
N LEU A 394 9.31 -6.11 -14.00
CA LEU A 394 10.02 -6.27 -12.75
C LEU A 394 11.08 -7.37 -12.85
N ASN A 395 10.77 -8.52 -13.44
CA ASN A 395 11.73 -9.61 -13.63
C ASN A 395 12.93 -9.16 -14.48
N ILE A 396 12.69 -8.43 -15.57
CA ILE A 396 13.75 -7.84 -16.41
C ILE A 396 14.62 -6.90 -15.55
N PHE A 397 14.03 -6.04 -14.73
CA PHE A 397 14.77 -5.14 -13.86
C PHE A 397 15.61 -5.92 -12.82
N LEU A 398 15.06 -6.95 -12.18
CA LEU A 398 15.79 -7.76 -11.21
C LEU A 398 17.00 -8.47 -11.86
N GLN A 399 16.83 -9.03 -13.06
CA GLN A 399 17.92 -9.62 -13.84
C GLN A 399 19.02 -8.58 -14.17
N GLN A 400 18.65 -7.36 -14.57
CA GLN A 400 19.61 -6.29 -14.84
C GLN A 400 20.42 -5.88 -13.60
N VAL A 401 19.87 -6.04 -12.39
CA VAL A 401 20.59 -5.73 -11.15
C VAL A 401 21.53 -6.88 -10.76
N THR A 402 21.17 -8.14 -11.07
CA THR A 402 21.99 -9.32 -10.74
C THR A 402 23.18 -9.54 -11.68
N HIS A 403 23.15 -9.03 -12.91
CA HIS A 403 24.21 -9.22 -13.91
C HIS A 403 25.23 -8.06 -13.97
N HIS A 404 25.33 -7.30 -12.89
CA HIS A 404 26.35 -6.26 -12.69
C HIS A 404 27.28 -6.65 -11.55
#